data_317c0e9a3b8b5611fc353dd92160fe2c
#
_entry.id   317c0e9a3b8b5611fc353dd92160fe2c
#
_cell.length_a   1.000
_cell.length_b   1.000
_cell.length_c   1.000
_cell.angle_alpha   90.00
_cell.angle_beta   90.00
_cell.angle_gamma   90.00
#
_symmetry.space_group_name_H-M   'P 1'
#
loop_
_entity.id
_entity.type
_entity.pdbx_description
1 polymer ?
#
loop_
_entity_poly.entity_id
_entity_poly.type
_entity_poly.pdbx_seq_one_letter_code
_entity_poly.pdbx_strand_id
1 'polypeptide(L)'
;MKKVLFIFLTILMFLSCAMKSDNQKNNENPENKNSSVQQVPENNSFQKSDVIQDTNNGRFGNETVGFINYPKGNWNEIQNNTDSTSAGIKNDENEMIILDKVPSEEGVNAEKAATQMIAELVNQGQKKENLKLYQNSINGHQAYLIFSETVNNNNLQASMIFIDAENEVYYVAVIAKPNNITKLLEIVTSSWNIR
;
A
#
# COMPACT_ATOMS: atom_id res chain seq x y z
N MET A 1 -7.59 18.56 6.68
CA MET A 1 -6.16 18.25 6.94
C MET A 1 -5.89 17.42 8.20
N LYS A 2 -6.66 17.50 9.29
CA LYS A 2 -6.32 16.76 10.55
C LYS A 2 -6.74 15.28 10.58
N LYS A 3 -7.69 14.82 9.78
CA LYS A 3 -8.17 13.42 9.79
C LYS A 3 -7.39 12.47 8.87
N VAL A 4 -6.86 12.94 7.76
CA VAL A 4 -5.96 12.18 6.86
C VAL A 4 -4.68 11.78 7.60
N LEU A 5 -4.20 12.64 8.48
CA LEU A 5 -2.99 12.41 9.28
C LEU A 5 -3.12 11.19 10.23
N PHE A 6 -4.33 10.82 10.68
CA PHE A 6 -4.52 9.78 11.69
C PHE A 6 -4.45 8.36 11.11
N ILE A 7 -4.95 8.14 9.89
CA ILE A 7 -4.91 6.83 9.22
C ILE A 7 -3.47 6.52 8.82
N PHE A 8 -2.72 7.52 8.36
CA PHE A 8 -1.30 7.39 8.02
C PHE A 8 -0.42 7.15 9.25
N LEU A 9 -0.82 7.62 10.43
CA LEU A 9 -0.03 7.51 11.65
C LEU A 9 0.07 6.05 12.17
N THR A 10 -0.96 5.23 11.96
CA THR A 10 -0.96 3.84 12.43
C THR A 10 -0.03 2.94 11.62
N ILE A 11 0.06 3.14 10.31
CA ILE A 11 1.00 2.40 9.45
C ILE A 11 2.44 2.85 9.72
N LEU A 12 2.62 4.10 10.07
CA LEU A 12 3.91 4.73 10.36
C LEU A 12 4.58 4.26 11.64
N MET A 13 3.84 3.90 12.66
CA MET A 13 4.41 3.34 13.88
C MET A 13 5.15 2.01 13.62
N PHE A 14 4.79 1.27 12.57
CA PHE A 14 5.49 0.05 12.19
C PHE A 14 6.79 0.29 11.40
N LEU A 15 6.93 1.46 10.76
CA LEU A 15 8.11 1.83 9.98
C LEU A 15 9.14 2.64 10.80
N SER A 16 8.71 3.34 11.85
CA SER A 16 9.56 4.30 12.57
C SER A 16 10.48 3.71 13.65
N CYS A 17 10.36 2.43 13.99
CA CYS A 17 11.29 1.78 14.95
C CYS A 17 12.69 1.50 14.39
N ALA A 18 13.04 1.98 13.20
CA ALA A 18 14.25 1.57 12.49
C ALA A 18 15.36 2.62 12.37
N MET A 19 15.19 3.83 12.91
CA MET A 19 16.23 4.87 12.79
C MET A 19 16.79 5.29 14.14
N LYS A 20 17.90 4.67 14.58
CA LYS A 20 18.91 5.34 15.40
C LYS A 20 19.97 5.91 14.44
N SER A 21 19.90 7.19 14.33
CA SER A 21 20.89 8.23 14.20
C SER A 21 22.32 7.85 13.77
N ASP A 22 22.72 8.39 12.64
CA ASP A 22 24.00 9.10 12.58
C ASP A 22 23.80 10.49 11.96
N ASN A 23 24.18 11.50 12.74
CA ASN A 23 24.14 12.91 12.38
C ASN A 23 25.17 13.18 11.27
N GLN A 24 24.71 13.63 10.11
CA GLN A 24 25.51 14.58 9.30
C GLN A 24 24.60 15.62 8.64
N LYS A 25 24.86 16.87 9.03
CA LYS A 25 24.35 18.08 8.40
C LYS A 25 24.86 18.15 6.97
N ASN A 26 23.96 18.25 6.00
CA ASN A 26 24.25 19.02 4.78
C ASN A 26 22.93 19.67 4.31
N ASN A 27 22.96 20.99 4.32
CA ASN A 27 21.99 21.87 3.69
C ASN A 27 22.17 21.77 2.16
N GLU A 28 21.22 21.21 1.46
CA GLU A 28 21.04 21.47 0.04
C GLU A 28 19.57 21.70 -0.29
N ASN A 29 19.33 22.82 -0.95
CA ASN A 29 18.08 23.37 -1.42
C ASN A 29 17.41 22.41 -2.43
N PRO A 30 16.13 22.01 -2.29
CA PRO A 30 15.52 21.12 -3.26
C PRO A 30 15.09 21.89 -4.51
N GLU A 31 15.86 21.78 -5.57
CA GLU A 31 15.39 22.07 -6.92
C GLU A 31 14.30 21.10 -7.34
N ASN A 32 13.20 21.68 -7.74
CA ASN A 32 12.00 21.05 -8.27
C ASN A 32 12.33 20.23 -9.54
N LYS A 33 12.56 18.92 -9.40
CA LYS A 33 12.69 18.00 -10.54
C LYS A 33 11.46 17.12 -10.62
N ASN A 34 10.75 17.24 -11.73
CA ASN A 34 9.64 16.40 -12.17
C ASN A 34 9.85 14.94 -11.79
N SER A 35 8.94 14.41 -11.01
CA SER A 35 8.87 12.96 -10.69
C SER A 35 8.52 12.23 -11.98
N SER A 36 9.50 11.58 -12.61
CA SER A 36 9.25 10.69 -13.73
C SER A 36 8.49 9.46 -13.21
N VAL A 37 7.23 9.33 -13.61
CA VAL A 37 6.45 8.10 -13.46
C VAL A 37 7.09 7.07 -14.37
N GLN A 38 7.75 6.07 -13.83
CA GLN A 38 8.22 4.94 -14.62
C GLN A 38 7.03 4.02 -14.87
N GLN A 39 6.64 3.86 -16.14
CA GLN A 39 5.68 2.84 -16.54
C GLN A 39 6.32 1.47 -16.39
N VAL A 40 5.62 0.55 -15.76
CA VAL A 40 5.94 -0.89 -15.82
C VAL A 40 5.77 -1.30 -17.28
N PRO A 41 6.74 -1.99 -17.91
CA PRO A 41 6.53 -2.55 -19.25
C PRO A 41 5.30 -3.44 -19.22
N GLU A 42 4.35 -3.23 -20.12
CA GLU A 42 3.08 -3.98 -20.25
C GLU A 42 3.25 -5.50 -20.44
N ASN A 43 4.45 -6.00 -20.55
CA ASN A 43 4.77 -7.39 -20.85
C ASN A 43 5.19 -8.26 -19.65
N ASN A 44 5.10 -7.78 -18.43
CA ASN A 44 5.13 -8.68 -17.27
C ASN A 44 3.70 -9.12 -16.98
N SER A 45 3.15 -10.01 -17.82
CA SER A 45 2.05 -10.86 -17.40
C SER A 45 2.57 -11.70 -16.24
N PHE A 46 2.24 -11.30 -15.00
CA PHE A 46 2.42 -12.15 -13.84
C PHE A 46 1.75 -13.48 -14.18
N GLN A 47 2.54 -14.53 -14.28
CA GLN A 47 1.97 -15.87 -14.47
C GLN A 47 1.06 -16.10 -13.27
N LYS A 48 -0.24 -16.22 -13.54
CA LYS A 48 -1.28 -16.51 -12.57
C LYS A 48 -0.91 -17.79 -11.85
N SER A 49 -0.23 -17.66 -10.71
CA SER A 49 0.07 -18.83 -9.90
C SER A 49 -1.19 -19.19 -9.12
N ASP A 50 -1.88 -20.24 -9.54
CA ASP A 50 -3.07 -20.80 -8.89
C ASP A 50 -2.85 -21.20 -7.42
N VAL A 51 -1.65 -20.97 -6.91
CA VAL A 51 -1.16 -21.46 -5.63
C VAL A 51 -1.30 -20.43 -4.49
N ILE A 52 -1.57 -19.14 -4.77
CA ILE A 52 -1.45 -18.06 -3.78
C ILE A 52 -2.80 -17.71 -3.13
N GLN A 53 -3.91 -17.98 -3.78
CA GLN A 53 -5.25 -17.63 -3.30
C GLN A 53 -5.90 -18.83 -2.61
N ASP A 54 -6.58 -18.58 -1.49
CA ASP A 54 -7.40 -19.58 -0.82
C ASP A 54 -8.85 -19.44 -1.27
N THR A 55 -9.25 -20.31 -2.20
CA THR A 55 -10.62 -20.32 -2.71
C THR A 55 -11.64 -20.84 -1.70
N ASN A 56 -11.22 -21.45 -0.61
CA ASN A 56 -12.10 -21.96 0.44
C ASN A 56 -12.51 -20.88 1.44
N ASN A 57 -11.63 -19.88 1.68
CA ASN A 57 -11.91 -18.77 2.60
C ASN A 57 -12.64 -17.59 1.92
N GLY A 58 -12.87 -17.68 0.59
CA GLY A 58 -13.65 -16.67 -0.12
C GLY A 58 -12.94 -15.33 -0.24
N ARG A 59 -13.68 -14.24 0.02
CA ARG A 59 -13.20 -12.86 -0.13
C ARG A 59 -13.13 -12.18 1.24
N PHE A 60 -12.09 -11.35 1.41
CA PHE A 60 -11.90 -10.48 2.57
C PHE A 60 -12.15 -9.02 2.19
N GLY A 61 -12.76 -8.28 3.09
CA GLY A 61 -13.06 -6.85 2.92
C GLY A 61 -14.52 -6.54 3.27
N ASN A 62 -14.99 -5.38 2.87
CA ASN A 62 -16.38 -4.93 3.03
C ASN A 62 -16.77 -3.94 1.92
N GLU A 63 -18.05 -3.57 1.86
CA GLU A 63 -18.59 -2.67 0.84
C GLU A 63 -17.97 -1.26 0.86
N THR A 64 -17.39 -0.84 1.98
CA THR A 64 -16.77 0.48 2.13
C THR A 64 -15.38 0.55 1.51
N VAL A 65 -14.58 -0.52 1.62
CA VAL A 65 -13.16 -0.54 1.23
C VAL A 65 -12.85 -1.49 0.08
N GLY A 66 -13.88 -2.19 -0.42
CA GLY A 66 -13.74 -3.23 -1.43
C GLY A 66 -13.29 -4.57 -0.85
N PHE A 67 -13.05 -5.52 -1.74
CA PHE A 67 -12.76 -6.91 -1.39
C PHE A 67 -11.54 -7.41 -2.16
N ILE A 68 -10.79 -8.31 -1.54
CA ILE A 68 -9.73 -9.13 -2.16
C ILE A 68 -9.99 -10.60 -1.88
N ASN A 69 -9.36 -11.49 -2.65
CA ASN A 69 -9.35 -12.90 -2.27
C ASN A 69 -8.40 -13.13 -1.09
N TYR A 70 -8.76 -14.06 -0.20
CA TYR A 70 -7.87 -14.45 0.89
C TYR A 70 -6.55 -15.03 0.33
N PRO A 71 -5.39 -14.61 0.85
CA PRO A 71 -4.15 -15.33 0.59
C PRO A 71 -4.19 -16.71 1.22
N LYS A 72 -3.43 -17.67 0.65
CA LYS A 72 -3.26 -18.98 1.29
C LYS A 72 -2.51 -18.85 2.61
N GLY A 73 -2.90 -19.70 3.57
CA GLY A 73 -2.30 -19.78 4.89
C GLY A 73 -3.23 -19.33 6.02
N ASN A 74 -2.66 -19.20 7.21
CA ASN A 74 -3.42 -18.80 8.40
C ASN A 74 -3.46 -17.27 8.48
N TRP A 75 -4.53 -16.69 7.96
CA TRP A 75 -4.79 -15.26 8.05
C TRP A 75 -5.94 -15.01 9.01
N ASN A 76 -5.76 -14.07 9.92
CA ASN A 76 -6.76 -13.66 10.91
C ASN A 76 -7.12 -12.20 10.70
N GLU A 77 -8.38 -11.88 10.85
CA GLU A 77 -8.85 -10.50 10.77
C GLU A 77 -8.26 -9.67 11.92
N ILE A 78 -7.80 -8.47 11.61
CA ILE A 78 -7.36 -7.50 12.60
C ILE A 78 -8.61 -6.83 13.14
N GLN A 79 -8.93 -7.09 14.42
CA GLN A 79 -10.06 -6.44 15.08
C GLN A 79 -9.74 -4.95 15.30
N ASN A 80 -10.27 -4.09 14.45
CA ASN A 80 -10.23 -2.64 14.65
C ASN A 80 -11.41 -2.22 15.51
N ASN A 81 -11.15 -1.86 16.75
CA ASN A 81 -12.18 -1.50 17.74
C ASN A 81 -12.80 -0.10 17.54
N THR A 82 -12.46 0.64 16.48
CA THR A 82 -12.81 2.07 16.46
C THR A 82 -13.55 2.58 15.22
N ASP A 83 -13.40 2.00 14.03
CA ASP A 83 -14.13 2.51 12.86
C ASP A 83 -14.32 1.42 11.80
N SER A 84 -15.56 1.28 11.32
CA SER A 84 -15.97 0.34 10.28
C SER A 84 -15.46 0.69 8.87
N THR A 85 -14.57 1.65 8.74
CA THR A 85 -14.09 2.17 7.46
C THR A 85 -12.87 1.44 6.92
N SER A 86 -12.15 0.69 7.75
CA SER A 86 -10.99 -0.11 7.33
C SER A 86 -11.20 -1.59 7.56
N ALA A 87 -10.52 -2.44 6.81
CA ALA A 87 -10.47 -3.87 7.01
C ALA A 87 -9.01 -4.35 6.94
N GLY A 88 -8.60 -5.26 7.82
CA GLY A 88 -7.23 -5.74 7.87
C GLY A 88 -7.15 -7.22 8.20
N ILE A 89 -6.19 -7.91 7.57
CA ILE A 89 -5.81 -9.29 7.90
C ILE A 89 -4.33 -9.37 8.19
N LYS A 90 -3.97 -10.31 9.07
CA LYS A 90 -2.60 -10.56 9.50
C LYS A 90 -2.36 -12.06 9.62
N ASN A 91 -1.18 -12.51 9.23
CA ASN A 91 -0.73 -13.89 9.43
C ASN A 91 0.21 -14.03 10.64
N ASP A 92 0.60 -15.27 10.95
CA ASP A 92 1.49 -15.60 12.07
C ASP A 92 2.93 -15.02 11.91
N GLU A 93 3.31 -14.64 10.69
CA GLU A 93 4.60 -14.01 10.37
C GLU A 93 4.58 -12.49 10.46
N ASN A 94 3.49 -11.91 10.93
CA ASN A 94 3.21 -10.48 11.00
C ASN A 94 3.10 -9.78 9.62
N GLU A 95 2.92 -10.54 8.55
CA GLU A 95 2.54 -9.96 7.27
C GLU A 95 1.09 -9.50 7.33
N MET A 96 0.77 -8.39 6.67
CA MET A 96 -0.54 -7.74 6.76
C MET A 96 -1.02 -7.24 5.40
N ILE A 97 -2.33 -7.28 5.21
CA ILE A 97 -3.02 -6.55 4.15
C ILE A 97 -4.09 -5.69 4.82
N ILE A 98 -4.09 -4.40 4.52
CA ILE A 98 -5.04 -3.44 5.06
C ILE A 98 -5.74 -2.77 3.88
N LEU A 99 -7.06 -2.79 3.92
CA LEU A 99 -7.94 -2.11 2.97
C LEU A 99 -8.53 -0.89 3.67
N ASP A 100 -8.51 0.25 3.02
CA ASP A 100 -9.06 1.49 3.54
C ASP A 100 -9.50 2.40 2.38
N LYS A 101 -10.02 3.56 2.73
CA LYS A 101 -10.48 4.59 1.80
C LYS A 101 -9.82 5.92 2.14
N VAL A 102 -9.27 6.57 1.14
CA VAL A 102 -8.75 7.93 1.32
C VAL A 102 -9.95 8.86 1.56
N PRO A 103 -9.93 9.70 2.61
CA PRO A 103 -11.00 10.67 2.83
C PRO A 103 -11.27 11.52 1.60
N SER A 104 -12.54 11.63 1.22
CA SER A 104 -12.95 12.39 0.04
C SER A 104 -12.64 13.87 0.25
N GLU A 105 -11.74 14.41 -0.56
CA GLU A 105 -11.45 15.84 -0.70
C GLU A 105 -11.62 16.23 -2.17
N GLU A 106 -12.09 17.44 -2.43
CA GLU A 106 -12.31 17.91 -3.80
C GLU A 106 -11.02 17.85 -4.63
N GLY A 107 -11.09 17.15 -5.76
CA GLY A 107 -10.00 17.02 -6.72
C GLY A 107 -8.86 16.07 -6.29
N VAL A 108 -9.04 15.27 -5.24
CA VAL A 108 -8.14 14.16 -4.92
C VAL A 108 -8.46 12.96 -5.81
N ASN A 109 -7.43 12.38 -6.41
CA ASN A 109 -7.46 11.13 -7.16
C ASN A 109 -6.29 10.23 -6.70
N ALA A 110 -6.24 9.00 -7.20
CA ALA A 110 -5.21 8.03 -6.80
C ALA A 110 -3.77 8.52 -7.07
N GLU A 111 -3.54 9.25 -8.16
CA GLU A 111 -2.22 9.81 -8.48
C GLU A 111 -1.78 10.85 -7.45
N LYS A 112 -2.67 11.80 -7.12
CA LYS A 112 -2.38 12.82 -6.12
C LYS A 112 -2.19 12.21 -4.74
N ALA A 113 -3.04 11.25 -4.35
CA ALA A 113 -2.92 10.55 -3.07
C ALA A 113 -1.60 9.79 -2.97
N ALA A 114 -1.20 9.07 -4.01
CA ALA A 114 0.09 8.37 -4.07
C ALA A 114 1.27 9.35 -4.01
N THR A 115 1.20 10.47 -4.73
CA THR A 115 2.25 11.49 -4.72
C THR A 115 2.41 12.15 -3.35
N GLN A 116 1.29 12.46 -2.68
CA GLN A 116 1.29 13.00 -1.31
C GLN A 116 1.87 11.99 -0.32
N MET A 117 1.54 10.71 -0.48
CA MET A 117 2.12 9.65 0.36
C MET A 117 3.63 9.55 0.19
N ILE A 118 4.17 9.62 -1.03
CA ILE A 118 5.62 9.63 -1.24
C ILE A 118 6.26 10.82 -0.53
N ALA A 119 5.69 12.02 -0.65
CA ALA A 119 6.19 13.19 0.04
C ALA A 119 6.19 13.01 1.56
N GLU A 120 5.14 12.41 2.11
CA GLU A 120 5.04 12.11 3.54
C GLU A 120 6.10 11.11 4.00
N LEU A 121 6.30 10.01 3.25
CA LEU A 121 7.32 9.00 3.55
C LEU A 121 8.73 9.60 3.53
N VAL A 122 9.02 10.50 2.57
CA VAL A 122 10.30 11.22 2.51
C VAL A 122 10.48 12.17 3.70
N ASN A 123 9.42 12.91 4.08
CA ASN A 123 9.45 13.79 5.25
C ASN A 123 9.70 13.02 6.56
N GLN A 124 9.33 11.73 6.58
CA GLN A 124 9.59 10.83 7.71
C GLN A 124 10.95 10.13 7.64
N GLY A 125 11.78 10.53 6.71
CA GLY A 125 13.16 10.08 6.59
C GLY A 125 13.36 8.87 5.67
N GLN A 126 12.33 8.43 4.92
CA GLN A 126 12.58 7.45 3.88
C GLN A 126 13.35 8.08 2.71
N LYS A 127 14.30 7.35 2.17
CA LYS A 127 15.06 7.80 1.02
C LYS A 127 14.20 7.73 -0.24
N LYS A 128 14.11 8.83 -0.98
CA LYS A 128 13.29 8.91 -2.20
C LYS A 128 13.67 7.86 -3.25
N GLU A 129 14.95 7.55 -3.37
CA GLU A 129 15.46 6.53 -4.30
C GLU A 129 14.94 5.12 -4.02
N ASN A 130 14.52 4.84 -2.78
CA ASN A 130 13.95 3.57 -2.38
C ASN A 130 12.42 3.48 -2.62
N LEU A 131 11.81 4.58 -3.07
CA LEU A 131 10.37 4.64 -3.35
C LEU A 131 10.16 4.67 -4.86
N LYS A 132 9.48 3.64 -5.39
CA LYS A 132 9.13 3.53 -6.80
C LYS A 132 7.63 3.73 -6.96
N LEU A 133 7.24 4.62 -7.88
CA LEU A 133 5.83 4.85 -8.24
C LEU A 133 5.55 4.21 -9.59
N TYR A 134 4.56 3.34 -9.64
CA TYR A 134 4.11 2.67 -10.85
C TYR A 134 2.63 3.00 -11.10
N GLN A 135 2.31 3.33 -12.34
CA GLN A 135 0.92 3.39 -12.81
C GLN A 135 0.48 1.99 -13.21
N ASN A 136 -0.74 1.61 -12.82
CA ASN A 136 -1.31 0.28 -13.11
C ASN A 136 -2.83 0.41 -13.39
N SER A 137 -3.45 -0.69 -13.75
CA SER A 137 -4.90 -0.84 -13.83
C SER A 137 -5.32 -2.08 -13.05
N ILE A 138 -6.33 -1.93 -12.18
CA ILE A 138 -6.87 -3.03 -11.37
C ILE A 138 -8.36 -3.14 -11.68
N ASN A 139 -8.76 -4.24 -12.32
CA ASN A 139 -10.14 -4.47 -12.75
C ASN A 139 -10.75 -3.32 -13.56
N GLY A 140 -9.95 -2.66 -14.41
CA GLY A 140 -10.37 -1.52 -15.23
C GLY A 140 -10.31 -0.16 -14.52
N HIS A 141 -9.97 -0.13 -13.24
CA HIS A 141 -9.77 1.09 -12.47
C HIS A 141 -8.31 1.56 -12.55
N GLN A 142 -8.10 2.87 -12.71
CA GLN A 142 -6.76 3.45 -12.68
C GLN A 142 -6.17 3.30 -11.27
N ALA A 143 -4.92 2.85 -11.19
CA ALA A 143 -4.26 2.62 -9.92
C ALA A 143 -2.81 3.10 -9.93
N TYR A 144 -2.30 3.45 -8.74
CA TYR A 144 -0.91 3.85 -8.53
C TYR A 144 -0.32 3.03 -7.38
N LEU A 145 0.76 2.32 -7.67
CA LEU A 145 1.48 1.50 -6.71
C LEU A 145 2.76 2.21 -6.26
N ILE A 146 2.90 2.43 -4.97
CA ILE A 146 4.16 2.79 -4.33
C ILE A 146 4.82 1.51 -3.83
N PHE A 147 5.96 1.17 -4.40
CA PHE A 147 6.80 0.07 -3.93
C PHE A 147 7.97 0.64 -3.15
N SER A 148 8.09 0.29 -1.87
CA SER A 148 9.23 0.68 -1.05
C SER A 148 10.25 -0.45 -0.99
N GLU A 149 11.50 -0.16 -1.37
CA GLU A 149 12.63 -1.09 -1.23
C GLU A 149 13.18 -1.13 0.21
N THR A 150 12.66 -0.27 1.09
CA THR A 150 13.09 -0.21 2.49
C THR A 150 12.51 -1.38 3.28
N VAL A 151 13.38 -2.12 3.95
CA VAL A 151 13.04 -3.20 4.87
C VAL A 151 13.22 -2.70 6.30
N ASN A 152 12.21 -2.91 7.14
CA ASN A 152 12.27 -2.52 8.55
C ASN A 152 13.04 -3.55 9.42
N ASN A 153 13.20 -3.24 10.71
CA ASN A 153 13.91 -4.12 11.67
C ASN A 153 13.25 -5.50 11.85
N ASN A 154 11.98 -5.66 11.49
CA ASN A 154 11.27 -6.94 11.54
C ASN A 154 11.38 -7.72 10.22
N ASN A 155 12.26 -7.29 9.33
CA ASN A 155 12.42 -7.85 7.99
C ASN A 155 11.12 -7.75 7.15
N LEU A 156 10.34 -6.69 7.33
CA LEU A 156 9.12 -6.42 6.57
C LEU A 156 9.31 -5.21 5.65
N GLN A 157 8.75 -5.30 4.47
CA GLN A 157 8.69 -4.29 3.43
C GLN A 157 7.24 -3.87 3.24
N ALA A 158 6.99 -2.60 2.90
CA ALA A 158 5.66 -2.09 2.67
C ALA A 158 5.48 -1.65 1.22
N SER A 159 4.31 -1.94 0.66
CA SER A 159 3.84 -1.41 -0.62
C SER A 159 2.41 -0.88 -0.45
N MET A 160 2.06 0.13 -1.21
CA MET A 160 0.78 0.83 -1.08
C MET A 160 0.16 1.02 -2.45
N ILE A 161 -1.11 0.71 -2.58
CA ILE A 161 -1.86 0.86 -3.82
C ILE A 161 -2.99 1.87 -3.59
N PHE A 162 -3.11 2.84 -4.47
CA PHE A 162 -4.21 3.81 -4.53
C PHE A 162 -5.00 3.54 -5.79
N ILE A 163 -6.33 3.44 -5.70
CA ILE A 163 -7.20 2.99 -6.79
C ILE A 163 -8.35 3.99 -6.95
N ASP A 164 -8.49 4.56 -8.14
CA ASP A 164 -9.64 5.41 -8.48
C ASP A 164 -10.84 4.55 -8.88
N ALA A 165 -11.89 4.54 -8.07
CA ALA A 165 -13.11 3.83 -8.40
C ALA A 165 -14.34 4.55 -7.82
N GLU A 166 -15.44 4.60 -8.57
CA GLU A 166 -16.73 5.19 -8.14
C GLU A 166 -16.63 6.63 -7.58
N ASN A 167 -15.73 7.47 -8.14
CA ASN A 167 -15.41 8.83 -7.68
C ASN A 167 -14.77 8.91 -6.29
N GLU A 168 -14.19 7.83 -5.83
CA GLU A 168 -13.50 7.70 -4.56
C GLU A 168 -12.10 7.12 -4.78
N VAL A 169 -11.21 7.35 -3.81
CA VAL A 169 -9.88 6.76 -3.82
C VAL A 169 -9.80 5.69 -2.75
N TYR A 170 -9.59 4.46 -3.18
CA TYR A 170 -9.36 3.32 -2.30
C TYR A 170 -7.87 3.13 -2.07
N TYR A 171 -7.54 2.59 -0.92
CA TYR A 171 -6.18 2.38 -0.49
C TYR A 171 -5.97 0.94 0.00
N VAL A 172 -4.90 0.31 -0.49
CA VAL A 172 -4.48 -1.00 0.01
C VAL A 172 -3.02 -0.96 0.42
N ALA A 173 -2.73 -1.27 1.68
CA ALA A 173 -1.37 -1.49 2.14
C ALA A 173 -1.07 -2.98 2.22
N VAL A 174 0.07 -3.38 1.67
CA VAL A 174 0.63 -4.72 1.79
C VAL A 174 1.95 -4.61 2.53
N ILE A 175 2.06 -5.29 3.66
CA ILE A 175 3.25 -5.32 4.50
C ILE A 175 3.67 -6.78 4.60
N ALA A 176 4.84 -7.12 4.08
CA ALA A 176 5.28 -8.51 4.02
C ALA A 176 6.81 -8.63 3.99
N LYS A 177 7.30 -9.85 4.16
CA LYS A 177 8.71 -10.17 3.92
C LYS A 177 9.07 -9.92 2.44
N PRO A 178 10.32 -9.53 2.13
CA PRO A 178 10.74 -9.24 0.76
C PRO A 178 10.46 -10.35 -0.26
N ASN A 179 10.49 -11.61 0.16
CA ASN A 179 10.19 -12.76 -0.71
C ASN A 179 8.69 -13.02 -0.91
N ASN A 180 7.81 -12.40 -0.12
CA ASN A 180 6.35 -12.58 -0.17
C ASN A 180 5.61 -11.34 -0.69
N ILE A 181 6.20 -10.14 -0.59
CA ILE A 181 5.52 -8.88 -0.92
C ILE A 181 4.93 -8.90 -2.35
N THR A 182 5.69 -9.38 -3.33
CA THR A 182 5.23 -9.45 -4.73
C THR A 182 4.05 -10.39 -4.90
N LYS A 183 4.05 -11.52 -4.22
CA LYS A 183 2.95 -12.49 -4.27
C LYS A 183 1.66 -11.92 -3.67
N LEU A 184 1.76 -11.22 -2.54
CA LEU A 184 0.60 -10.59 -1.91
C LEU A 184 0.08 -9.42 -2.75
N LEU A 185 0.97 -8.63 -3.37
CA LEU A 185 0.58 -7.60 -4.34
C LEU A 185 -0.16 -8.20 -5.54
N GLU A 186 0.27 -9.36 -6.05
CA GLU A 186 -0.40 -10.07 -7.13
C GLU A 186 -1.84 -10.46 -6.75
N ILE A 187 -2.06 -10.98 -5.53
CA ILE A 187 -3.41 -11.29 -5.03
C ILE A 187 -4.27 -10.03 -5.02
N VAL A 188 -3.77 -8.94 -4.43
CA VAL A 188 -4.49 -7.68 -4.35
C VAL A 188 -4.83 -7.16 -5.76
N THR A 189 -3.84 -7.04 -6.64
CA THR A 189 -4.03 -6.44 -7.97
C THR A 189 -4.90 -7.29 -8.89
N SER A 190 -4.92 -8.62 -8.71
CA SER A 190 -5.75 -9.53 -9.52
C SER A 190 -7.17 -9.72 -8.99
N SER A 191 -7.43 -9.41 -7.71
CA SER A 191 -8.70 -9.75 -7.07
C SER A 191 -9.46 -8.58 -6.44
N TRP A 192 -8.79 -7.44 -6.19
CA TRP A 192 -9.48 -6.29 -5.59
C TRP A 192 -10.64 -5.83 -6.46
N ASN A 193 -11.81 -5.64 -5.81
CA ASN A 193 -13.03 -5.14 -6.45
C ASN A 193 -13.93 -4.51 -5.39
N ILE A 194 -14.77 -3.57 -5.79
CA ILE A 194 -15.75 -2.91 -4.90
C ILE A 194 -16.91 -3.85 -4.54
N ARG A 195 -17.26 -4.80 -5.43
CA ARG A 195 -18.44 -5.68 -5.31
C ARG A 195 -18.06 -7.15 -5.33
#